data_72a4d64fc1a056417e7ee81749f1b9ce
#
_entry.id   72a4d64fc1a056417e7ee81749f1b9ce
#
_cell.length_a   1.000
_cell.length_b   1.000
_cell.length_c   1.000
_cell.angle_alpha   90.00
_cell.angle_beta   90.00
_cell.angle_gamma   90.00
#
_symmetry.space_group_name_H-M   'P 1'
#
loop_
_entity.id
_entity.type
_entity.pdbx_description
1 polymer ?
#
loop_
_entity_poly.entity_id
_entity_poly.type
_entity_poly.pdbx_seq_one_letter_code
_entity_poly.pdbx_strand_id
1 'polypeptide(L)'
;MDAQLKISRSKTRLLLQQPFWGSLAMATEFIEDNSIPTMCTNGKWIRWNREFTDKMTEEETLGVIVHELAHKALKHMLRRGTRDAKKWNYATDYTINLIVIDEGFKLPSDGLFDRKYQGMTAEKVYDLIPDPPEMPKWGILVEDMTEDEKAEMDNEIDQQVMNAANAAKAIGKLPAFVEGMLTDMKDAQVDYREKMRRFFAGDQPDDYTFRKPERKMYHHQRIISPSVDHKGAGHWVIGVDTSGSVSDKELTHFLGEVNAISTEVQPQSITIIYCSMKINHIDTFEQGDEVTRFNYKDRGGTLVMPVFDYVDENNLQCDQMVYLTDLEVFDFPKRVDYPLLWVSSGGPGHAAPIGETVRIIIKD
;
A
#
# COMPACT_ATOMS: atom_id res chain seq x y z
N MET A 1 33.96 -4.86 26.30
CA MET A 1 33.23 -3.56 26.38
C MET A 1 31.84 -3.87 26.89
N ASP A 2 31.29 -3.07 27.78
CA ASP A 2 29.95 -3.30 28.34
C ASP A 2 28.87 -3.22 27.25
N ALA A 3 27.87 -4.12 27.33
CA ALA A 3 26.78 -4.22 26.35
C ALA A 3 26.01 -2.92 26.15
N GLN A 4 25.71 -2.21 27.25
CA GLN A 4 25.03 -0.91 27.19
C GLN A 4 25.84 0.15 26.41
N LEU A 5 27.18 0.11 26.56
CA LEU A 5 28.05 1.03 25.84
C LEU A 5 28.10 0.65 24.34
N LYS A 6 28.06 -0.65 23.99
CA LYS A 6 27.97 -1.09 22.58
C LYS A 6 26.69 -0.59 21.93
N ILE A 7 25.52 -0.72 22.59
CA ILE A 7 24.24 -0.20 22.09
C ILE A 7 24.32 1.31 21.87
N SER A 8 24.79 2.08 22.87
CA SER A 8 24.87 3.54 22.78
C SER A 8 25.81 4.01 21.67
N ARG A 9 26.97 3.38 21.52
CA ARG A 9 27.92 3.67 20.43
C ARG A 9 27.36 3.31 19.06
N SER A 10 26.67 2.17 18.95
CA SER A 10 26.03 1.75 17.70
C SER A 10 25.00 2.78 17.26
N LYS A 11 24.13 3.24 18.15
CA LYS A 11 23.15 4.31 17.85
C LYS A 11 23.83 5.59 17.36
N THR A 12 24.88 6.03 18.07
CA THR A 12 25.64 7.23 17.70
C THR A 12 26.32 7.07 16.33
N ARG A 13 26.91 5.92 16.09
CA ARG A 13 27.57 5.61 14.81
C ARG A 13 26.58 5.58 13.65
N LEU A 14 25.41 4.98 13.83
CA LEU A 14 24.32 5.01 12.83
C LEU A 14 23.91 6.44 12.52
N LEU A 15 23.69 7.27 13.54
CA LEU A 15 23.29 8.66 13.34
C LEU A 15 24.30 9.46 12.52
N LEU A 16 25.60 9.23 12.74
CA LEU A 16 26.67 9.96 12.05
C LEU A 16 27.00 9.41 10.65
N GLN A 17 26.90 8.11 10.45
CA GLN A 17 27.40 7.44 9.23
C GLN A 17 26.27 6.96 8.31
N GLN A 18 25.12 6.57 8.87
CA GLN A 18 23.97 5.98 8.18
C GLN A 18 22.67 6.65 8.64
N PRO A 19 22.39 7.88 8.20
CA PRO A 19 21.33 8.74 8.75
C PRO A 19 19.93 8.14 8.71
N PHE A 20 19.62 7.30 7.70
CA PHE A 20 18.35 6.59 7.65
C PHE A 20 18.18 5.69 8.89
N TRP A 21 19.13 4.79 9.10
CA TRP A 21 19.10 3.87 10.24
C TRP A 21 19.27 4.60 11.57
N GLY A 22 20.10 5.64 11.59
CA GLY A 22 20.30 6.47 12.77
C GLY A 22 19.03 7.20 13.23
N SER A 23 18.28 7.77 12.29
CA SER A 23 17.00 8.42 12.58
C SER A 23 15.96 7.44 13.12
N LEU A 24 15.86 6.26 12.53
CA LEU A 24 14.98 5.19 13.04
C LEU A 24 15.40 4.71 14.42
N ALA A 25 16.72 4.56 14.67
CA ALA A 25 17.24 4.16 15.97
C ALA A 25 16.95 5.21 17.07
N MET A 26 16.93 6.49 16.71
CA MET A 26 16.56 7.56 17.67
C MET A 26 15.06 7.63 17.94
N ALA A 27 14.24 7.23 16.97
CA ALA A 27 12.79 7.13 17.11
C ALA A 27 12.32 5.81 17.74
N THR A 28 13.24 4.93 18.15
CA THR A 28 12.94 3.62 18.74
C THR A 28 13.47 3.55 20.16
N GLU A 29 12.65 3.04 21.07
CA GLU A 29 13.06 2.79 22.46
C GLU A 29 13.93 1.53 22.53
N PHE A 30 15.02 1.57 23.31
CA PHE A 30 15.90 0.43 23.56
C PHE A 30 15.82 0.02 25.02
N ILE A 31 15.33 -1.20 25.27
CA ILE A 31 15.06 -1.72 26.61
C ILE A 31 15.95 -2.92 26.89
N GLU A 32 16.75 -2.86 27.96
CA GLU A 32 17.44 -4.05 28.45
C GLU A 32 16.46 -5.04 29.04
N ASP A 33 16.44 -6.27 28.51
CA ASP A 33 15.56 -7.34 28.96
C ASP A 33 16.31 -8.68 28.94
N ASN A 34 16.73 -9.12 30.13
CA ASN A 34 17.49 -10.36 30.28
C ASN A 34 16.58 -11.61 30.36
N SER A 35 15.26 -11.45 30.25
CA SER A 35 14.31 -12.58 30.15
C SER A 35 14.23 -13.16 28.75
N ILE A 36 14.63 -12.40 27.73
CA ILE A 36 14.69 -12.87 26.32
C ILE A 36 16.09 -13.41 26.00
N PRO A 37 16.21 -14.38 25.07
CA PRO A 37 17.51 -14.99 24.77
C PRO A 37 18.44 -14.10 23.92
N THR A 38 17.89 -13.16 23.15
CA THR A 38 18.62 -12.41 22.12
C THR A 38 18.19 -10.95 22.05
N MET A 39 17.83 -10.48 20.86
CA MET A 39 17.25 -9.18 20.59
C MET A 39 15.93 -9.37 19.86
N CYS A 40 14.94 -8.52 20.10
CA CYS A 40 13.63 -8.62 19.46
C CYS A 40 12.96 -7.24 19.36
N THR A 41 12.02 -7.11 18.42
CA THR A 41 11.25 -5.89 18.21
C THR A 41 9.76 -6.15 18.05
N ASN A 42 8.95 -5.15 18.44
CA ASN A 42 7.54 -5.06 18.05
C ASN A 42 7.25 -3.83 17.17
N GLY A 43 8.31 -3.11 16.75
CA GLY A 43 8.20 -1.85 15.98
C GLY A 43 8.20 -0.57 16.82
N LYS A 44 7.73 -0.58 18.07
CA LYS A 44 7.82 0.57 19.01
C LYS A 44 9.15 0.57 19.76
N TRP A 45 9.59 -0.58 20.19
CA TRP A 45 10.81 -0.78 20.95
C TRP A 45 11.66 -1.91 20.40
N ILE A 46 12.95 -1.91 20.77
CA ILE A 46 13.89 -3.01 20.63
C ILE A 46 14.30 -3.45 22.03
N ARG A 47 13.96 -4.69 22.40
CA ARG A 47 14.46 -5.31 23.62
C ARG A 47 15.73 -6.07 23.31
N TRP A 48 16.71 -6.00 24.21
CA TRP A 48 18.01 -6.64 24.02
C TRP A 48 18.50 -7.32 25.29
N ASN A 49 19.10 -8.50 25.14
CA ASN A 49 19.70 -9.26 26.21
C ASN A 49 21.17 -8.87 26.39
N ARG A 50 21.58 -8.63 27.66
CA ARG A 50 22.94 -8.20 27.98
C ARG A 50 23.97 -9.26 27.60
N GLU A 51 23.75 -10.53 28.02
CA GLU A 51 24.70 -11.63 27.77
C GLU A 51 24.88 -11.91 26.27
N PHE A 52 23.82 -11.85 25.49
CA PHE A 52 23.86 -11.96 24.03
C PHE A 52 24.70 -10.83 23.43
N THR A 53 24.43 -9.59 23.85
CA THR A 53 25.11 -8.41 23.33
C THR A 53 26.59 -8.38 23.74
N ASP A 54 26.94 -8.84 24.94
CA ASP A 54 28.34 -8.93 25.40
C ASP A 54 29.18 -9.92 24.57
N LYS A 55 28.58 -11.01 24.05
CA LYS A 55 29.24 -12.00 23.19
C LYS A 55 29.52 -11.49 21.77
N MET A 56 28.76 -10.52 21.29
CA MET A 56 28.94 -9.95 19.95
C MET A 56 30.08 -8.93 19.90
N THR A 57 30.68 -8.77 18.74
CA THR A 57 31.55 -7.62 18.42
C THR A 57 30.73 -6.33 18.28
N GLU A 58 31.37 -5.16 18.30
CA GLU A 58 30.67 -3.88 18.01
C GLU A 58 30.02 -3.88 16.62
N GLU A 59 30.69 -4.44 15.63
CA GLU A 59 30.18 -4.52 14.25
C GLU A 59 28.95 -5.42 14.14
N GLU A 60 28.94 -6.56 14.84
CA GLU A 60 27.78 -7.46 14.88
C GLU A 60 26.64 -6.83 15.66
N THR A 61 26.93 -6.15 16.79
CA THR A 61 25.88 -5.42 17.55
C THR A 61 25.23 -4.37 16.68
N LEU A 62 26.01 -3.62 15.89
CA LEU A 62 25.51 -2.63 14.93
C LEU A 62 24.63 -3.28 13.88
N GLY A 63 25.06 -4.40 13.30
CA GLY A 63 24.32 -5.13 12.29
C GLY A 63 22.98 -5.71 12.80
N VAL A 64 22.97 -6.25 14.04
CA VAL A 64 21.73 -6.76 14.67
C VAL A 64 20.77 -5.62 14.98
N ILE A 65 21.24 -4.46 15.42
CA ILE A 65 20.39 -3.28 15.60
C ILE A 65 19.75 -2.88 14.27
N VAL A 66 20.51 -2.85 13.17
CA VAL A 66 19.97 -2.54 11.84
C VAL A 66 18.97 -3.59 11.39
N HIS A 67 19.18 -4.86 11.70
CA HIS A 67 18.24 -5.94 11.44
C HIS A 67 16.88 -5.69 12.14
N GLU A 68 16.89 -5.37 13.43
CA GLU A 68 15.65 -5.07 14.17
C GLU A 68 14.95 -3.80 13.63
N LEU A 69 15.74 -2.78 13.25
CA LEU A 69 15.19 -1.58 12.60
C LEU A 69 14.63 -1.85 11.20
N ALA A 70 15.17 -2.83 10.49
CA ALA A 70 14.65 -3.25 9.19
C ALA A 70 13.31 -3.98 9.33
N HIS A 71 13.11 -4.79 10.37
CA HIS A 71 11.78 -5.33 10.69
C HIS A 71 10.75 -4.22 10.87
N LYS A 72 11.11 -3.15 11.60
CA LYS A 72 10.27 -1.97 11.78
C LYS A 72 10.00 -1.26 10.46
N ALA A 73 11.05 -0.91 9.70
CA ALA A 73 10.93 -0.19 8.45
C ALA A 73 10.07 -0.91 7.42
N LEU A 74 10.18 -2.26 7.35
CA LEU A 74 9.40 -3.11 6.46
C LEU A 74 8.07 -3.58 7.08
N LYS A 75 7.73 -3.11 8.29
CA LYS A 75 6.46 -3.39 8.99
C LYS A 75 6.14 -4.88 9.13
N HIS A 76 7.14 -5.74 9.34
CA HIS A 76 6.95 -7.18 9.34
C HIS A 76 6.00 -7.67 10.44
N MET A 77 5.94 -6.98 11.60
CA MET A 77 5.01 -7.26 12.70
C MET A 77 3.54 -6.97 12.33
N LEU A 78 3.28 -6.12 11.33
CA LEU A 78 1.94 -5.77 10.87
C LEU A 78 1.48 -6.60 9.67
N ARG A 79 2.43 -7.24 8.94
CA ARG A 79 2.19 -7.89 7.64
C ARG A 79 2.02 -9.40 7.72
N ARG A 80 2.11 -10.00 8.89
CA ARG A 80 1.98 -11.47 9.02
C ARG A 80 0.60 -11.98 8.61
N GLY A 81 -0.45 -11.31 9.00
CA GLY A 81 -1.82 -11.79 8.79
C GLY A 81 -2.05 -13.14 9.46
N THR A 82 -2.64 -14.08 8.73
CA THR A 82 -2.93 -15.45 9.20
C THR A 82 -1.77 -16.44 9.05
N ARG A 83 -0.59 -15.99 8.60
CA ARG A 83 0.58 -16.85 8.38
C ARG A 83 1.13 -17.40 9.69
N ASP A 84 1.73 -18.61 9.63
CA ASP A 84 2.41 -19.20 10.79
C ASP A 84 3.54 -18.27 11.29
N ALA A 85 3.52 -17.95 12.59
CA ALA A 85 4.44 -16.98 13.17
C ALA A 85 5.91 -17.38 13.04
N LYS A 86 6.22 -18.66 13.24
CA LYS A 86 7.58 -19.19 13.14
C LYS A 86 8.11 -19.13 11.72
N LYS A 87 7.33 -19.62 10.77
CA LYS A 87 7.68 -19.60 9.36
C LYS A 87 7.78 -18.17 8.82
N TRP A 88 6.91 -17.27 9.30
CA TRP A 88 6.95 -15.85 8.96
C TRP A 88 8.26 -15.21 9.44
N ASN A 89 8.67 -15.48 10.67
CA ASN A 89 9.93 -14.96 11.20
C ASN A 89 11.15 -15.41 10.36
N TYR A 90 11.20 -16.67 9.95
CA TYR A 90 12.25 -17.16 9.04
C TYR A 90 12.22 -16.45 7.69
N ALA A 91 11.05 -16.24 7.11
CA ALA A 91 10.90 -15.58 5.83
C ALA A 91 11.35 -14.11 5.87
N THR A 92 10.98 -13.40 6.93
CA THR A 92 11.40 -12.01 7.15
C THR A 92 12.91 -11.90 7.38
N ASP A 93 13.49 -12.80 8.16
CA ASP A 93 14.94 -12.83 8.42
C ASP A 93 15.75 -13.10 7.16
N TYR A 94 15.35 -14.05 6.32
CA TYR A 94 15.99 -14.27 5.02
C TYR A 94 15.99 -13.03 4.15
N THR A 95 14.89 -12.26 4.17
CA THR A 95 14.77 -11.02 3.39
C THR A 95 15.65 -9.91 3.98
N ILE A 96 15.58 -9.69 5.28
CA ILE A 96 16.29 -8.60 5.96
C ILE A 96 17.80 -8.83 5.98
N ASN A 97 18.26 -10.06 6.27
CA ASN A 97 19.68 -10.33 6.36
C ASN A 97 20.40 -10.03 5.06
N LEU A 98 19.76 -10.26 3.91
CA LEU A 98 20.30 -9.87 2.60
C LEU A 98 20.44 -8.35 2.47
N ILE A 99 19.42 -7.58 2.90
CA ILE A 99 19.45 -6.11 2.89
C ILE A 99 20.57 -5.59 3.80
N VAL A 100 20.67 -6.11 5.02
CA VAL A 100 21.65 -5.67 6.01
C VAL A 100 23.09 -5.93 5.52
N ILE A 101 23.34 -7.09 4.91
CA ILE A 101 24.65 -7.44 4.35
C ILE A 101 24.98 -6.61 3.11
N ASP A 102 24.01 -6.39 2.22
CA ASP A 102 24.23 -5.59 1.00
C ASP A 102 24.49 -4.09 1.34
N GLU A 103 23.95 -3.59 2.47
CA GLU A 103 24.28 -2.27 3.04
C GLU A 103 25.66 -2.23 3.76
N GLY A 104 26.38 -3.35 3.80
CA GLY A 104 27.75 -3.45 4.34
C GLY A 104 27.84 -3.69 5.84
N PHE A 105 26.73 -4.04 6.52
CA PHE A 105 26.75 -4.41 7.92
C PHE A 105 27.13 -5.87 8.13
N LYS A 106 27.66 -6.19 9.32
CA LYS A 106 28.01 -7.55 9.70
C LYS A 106 26.97 -8.14 10.62
N LEU A 107 26.53 -9.35 10.32
CA LEU A 107 25.67 -10.15 11.15
C LEU A 107 26.43 -11.30 11.82
N PRO A 108 25.97 -11.84 12.95
CA PRO A 108 26.49 -13.07 13.52
C PRO A 108 26.47 -14.23 12.50
N SER A 109 27.45 -15.12 12.59
CA SER A 109 27.68 -16.19 11.60
C SER A 109 26.57 -17.25 11.53
N ASP A 110 25.70 -17.30 12.52
CA ASP A 110 24.54 -18.20 12.62
C ASP A 110 23.22 -17.60 12.08
N GLY A 111 23.31 -16.42 11.45
CA GLY A 111 22.18 -15.77 10.78
C GLY A 111 21.68 -16.53 9.56
N LEU A 112 20.37 -16.44 9.29
CA LEU A 112 19.74 -17.03 8.11
C LEU A 112 20.18 -16.26 6.86
N PHE A 113 20.84 -16.94 5.93
CA PHE A 113 21.35 -16.31 4.73
C PHE A 113 21.26 -17.26 3.52
N ASP A 114 20.56 -16.83 2.46
CA ASP A 114 20.53 -17.54 1.17
C ASP A 114 20.22 -16.55 0.04
N ARG A 115 21.20 -16.33 -0.83
CA ARG A 115 21.10 -15.37 -1.95
C ARG A 115 20.00 -15.69 -2.97
N LYS A 116 19.45 -16.92 -2.96
CA LYS A 116 18.32 -17.25 -3.84
C LYS A 116 17.06 -16.42 -3.56
N TYR A 117 16.96 -15.84 -2.34
CA TYR A 117 15.84 -15.00 -1.94
C TYR A 117 16.08 -13.48 -2.17
N GLN A 118 17.21 -13.12 -2.79
CA GLN A 118 17.56 -11.71 -3.02
C GLN A 118 16.50 -10.99 -3.87
N GLY A 119 16.04 -9.82 -3.40
CA GLY A 119 15.01 -9.03 -4.06
C GLY A 119 13.59 -9.58 -3.95
N MET A 120 13.38 -10.64 -3.14
CA MET A 120 12.04 -11.16 -2.88
C MET A 120 11.43 -10.48 -1.66
N THR A 121 10.09 -10.34 -1.66
CA THR A 121 9.34 -9.93 -0.47
C THR A 121 9.26 -11.07 0.55
N ALA A 122 9.01 -10.73 1.82
CA ALA A 122 8.88 -11.72 2.89
C ALA A 122 7.74 -12.72 2.62
N GLU A 123 6.64 -12.29 2.02
CA GLU A 123 5.51 -13.12 1.62
C GLU A 123 5.94 -14.19 0.61
N LYS A 124 6.67 -13.77 -0.43
CA LYS A 124 7.17 -14.70 -1.46
C LYS A 124 8.17 -15.69 -0.90
N VAL A 125 9.03 -15.24 0.01
CA VAL A 125 9.97 -16.14 0.71
C VAL A 125 9.20 -17.11 1.59
N TYR A 126 8.16 -16.68 2.30
CA TYR A 126 7.30 -17.53 3.11
C TYR A 126 6.70 -18.68 2.31
N ASP A 127 6.23 -18.41 1.09
CA ASP A 127 5.64 -19.44 0.22
C ASP A 127 6.68 -20.46 -0.28
N LEU A 128 7.95 -20.07 -0.35
CA LEU A 128 9.03 -20.88 -0.90
C LEU A 128 9.79 -21.70 0.13
N ILE A 129 9.84 -21.27 1.39
CA ILE A 129 10.56 -21.99 2.44
C ILE A 129 9.75 -23.16 2.99
N PRO A 130 10.40 -24.27 3.37
CA PRO A 130 9.74 -25.35 4.11
C PRO A 130 9.39 -24.89 5.52
N ASP A 131 8.52 -25.65 6.19
CA ASP A 131 8.17 -25.38 7.59
C ASP A 131 9.41 -25.59 8.48
N PRO A 132 9.85 -24.56 9.22
CA PRO A 132 11.06 -24.68 10.03
C PRO A 132 10.82 -25.49 11.29
N PRO A 133 11.78 -26.33 11.74
CA PRO A 133 11.63 -27.20 12.89
C PRO A 133 11.59 -26.42 14.22
N GLU A 134 12.35 -25.33 14.33
CA GLU A 134 12.53 -24.55 15.57
C GLU A 134 12.36 -23.07 15.32
N MET A 135 12.21 -22.26 16.38
CA MET A 135 12.24 -20.78 16.25
C MET A 135 13.65 -20.32 15.87
N PRO A 136 13.79 -19.18 15.15
CA PRO A 136 15.09 -18.57 14.87
C PRO A 136 15.87 -18.32 16.16
N LYS A 137 17.19 -18.34 16.07
CA LYS A 137 18.04 -18.14 17.24
C LYS A 137 18.09 -16.69 17.72
N TRP A 138 17.76 -15.73 16.86
CA TRP A 138 17.71 -14.30 17.13
C TRP A 138 16.78 -13.60 16.11
N GLY A 139 16.43 -12.32 16.34
CA GLY A 139 15.53 -11.59 15.46
C GLY A 139 14.07 -12.02 15.61
N ILE A 140 13.54 -12.08 16.83
CA ILE A 140 12.17 -12.54 17.08
C ILE A 140 11.20 -11.37 16.98
N LEU A 141 10.19 -11.47 16.10
CA LEU A 141 9.09 -10.52 16.04
C LEU A 141 8.09 -10.76 17.16
N VAL A 142 7.71 -9.70 17.84
CA VAL A 142 6.67 -9.72 18.88
C VAL A 142 5.43 -9.03 18.34
N GLU A 143 4.31 -9.74 18.37
CA GLU A 143 3.02 -9.29 17.83
C GLU A 143 1.93 -9.28 18.92
N ASP A 144 2.20 -8.60 20.01
CA ASP A 144 1.25 -8.48 21.14
C ASP A 144 0.52 -7.13 21.04
N MET A 145 -0.39 -6.99 20.07
CA MET A 145 -1.10 -5.75 19.77
C MET A 145 -2.52 -5.99 19.28
N THR A 146 -3.42 -5.11 19.70
CA THR A 146 -4.78 -5.03 19.15
C THR A 146 -4.79 -4.47 17.73
N GLU A 147 -5.89 -4.63 16.98
CA GLU A 147 -5.99 -4.10 15.61
C GLU A 147 -5.91 -2.56 15.57
N ASP A 148 -6.49 -1.87 16.57
CA ASP A 148 -6.39 -0.40 16.67
C ASP A 148 -4.94 0.04 16.92
N GLU A 149 -4.20 -0.65 17.79
CA GLU A 149 -2.78 -0.38 18.03
C GLU A 149 -1.90 -0.65 16.80
N LYS A 150 -2.27 -1.62 15.97
CA LYS A 150 -1.58 -1.91 14.71
C LYS A 150 -1.79 -0.78 13.70
N ALA A 151 -3.02 -0.26 13.56
CA ALA A 151 -3.33 0.84 12.65
C ALA A 151 -2.59 2.14 13.05
N GLU A 152 -2.55 2.44 14.36
CA GLU A 152 -1.81 3.57 14.90
C GLU A 152 -0.30 3.44 14.64
N MET A 153 0.24 2.24 14.88
CA MET A 153 1.65 1.94 14.62
C MET A 153 2.01 2.01 13.13
N ASP A 154 1.12 1.58 12.24
CA ASP A 154 1.34 1.63 10.79
C ASP A 154 1.62 3.07 10.34
N ASN A 155 0.77 4.01 10.78
CA ASN A 155 0.91 5.43 10.49
C ASN A 155 2.19 6.03 11.13
N GLU A 156 2.49 5.65 12.38
CA GLU A 156 3.67 6.13 13.09
C GLU A 156 4.97 5.67 12.40
N ILE A 157 5.05 4.41 12.00
CA ILE A 157 6.22 3.88 11.28
C ILE A 157 6.38 4.59 9.94
N ASP A 158 5.31 4.83 9.19
CA ASP A 158 5.38 5.56 7.92
C ASP A 158 5.96 6.96 8.09
N GLN A 159 5.51 7.69 9.09
CA GLN A 159 6.06 9.01 9.40
C GLN A 159 7.53 8.94 9.78
N GLN A 160 7.93 7.99 10.62
CA GLN A 160 9.32 7.80 11.04
C GLN A 160 10.22 7.42 9.87
N VAL A 161 9.77 6.51 8.99
CA VAL A 161 10.49 6.10 7.78
C VAL A 161 10.64 7.26 6.81
N MET A 162 9.58 8.03 6.56
CA MET A 162 9.63 9.23 5.71
C MET A 162 10.59 10.28 6.25
N ASN A 163 10.57 10.55 7.56
CA ASN A 163 11.49 11.49 8.20
C ASN A 163 12.95 11.01 8.09
N ALA A 164 13.19 9.73 8.35
CA ALA A 164 14.50 9.10 8.21
C ALA A 164 15.04 9.15 6.77
N ALA A 165 14.18 8.88 5.81
CA ALA A 165 14.51 8.92 4.39
C ALA A 165 14.83 10.35 3.92
N ASN A 166 14.05 11.35 4.35
CA ASN A 166 14.31 12.75 4.04
C ASN A 166 15.66 13.23 4.63
N ALA A 167 15.97 12.85 5.87
CA ALA A 167 17.24 13.14 6.50
C ALA A 167 18.42 12.50 5.74
N ALA A 168 18.30 11.25 5.32
CA ALA A 168 19.31 10.55 4.54
C ALA A 168 19.49 11.12 3.12
N LYS A 169 18.39 11.48 2.46
CA LYS A 169 18.38 12.09 1.13
C LYS A 169 19.06 13.47 1.13
N ALA A 170 18.85 14.28 2.18
CA ALA A 170 19.43 15.61 2.30
C ALA A 170 20.98 15.59 2.26
N ILE A 171 21.60 14.49 2.64
CA ILE A 171 23.07 14.32 2.63
C ILE A 171 23.54 13.28 1.59
N GLY A 172 22.67 12.85 0.67
CA GLY A 172 23.00 11.92 -0.41
C GLY A 172 23.35 10.50 0.06
N LYS A 173 22.79 10.05 1.20
CA LYS A 173 23.03 8.72 1.79
C LYS A 173 21.74 7.93 2.00
N LEU A 174 20.81 7.99 1.04
CA LEU A 174 19.61 7.17 1.05
C LEU A 174 19.95 5.74 0.63
N PRO A 175 19.63 4.71 1.42
CA PRO A 175 19.81 3.32 1.02
C PRO A 175 19.00 2.96 -0.24
N ALA A 176 19.55 2.15 -1.14
CA ALA A 176 18.91 1.83 -2.41
C ALA A 176 17.53 1.13 -2.25
N PHE A 177 17.41 0.23 -1.27
CA PHE A 177 16.13 -0.45 -1.01
C PHE A 177 15.05 0.51 -0.50
N VAL A 178 15.44 1.59 0.20
CA VAL A 178 14.50 2.63 0.70
C VAL A 178 13.95 3.46 -0.46
N GLU A 179 14.71 3.66 -1.51
CA GLU A 179 14.25 4.36 -2.71
C GLU A 179 13.06 3.63 -3.37
N GLY A 180 13.16 2.30 -3.52
CA GLY A 180 12.06 1.46 -3.99
C GLY A 180 10.84 1.53 -3.05
N MET A 181 11.07 1.34 -1.74
CA MET A 181 10.03 1.41 -0.73
C MET A 181 9.32 2.79 -0.70
N LEU A 182 10.07 3.90 -0.87
CA LEU A 182 9.48 5.24 -0.93
C LEU A 182 8.70 5.47 -2.22
N THR A 183 9.07 4.84 -3.31
CA THR A 183 8.30 4.87 -4.56
C THR A 183 6.98 4.16 -4.35
N ASP A 184 7.00 2.96 -3.78
CA ASP A 184 5.79 2.21 -3.43
C ASP A 184 4.90 2.99 -2.44
N MET A 185 5.50 3.63 -1.42
CA MET A 185 4.77 4.49 -0.46
C MET A 185 4.22 5.77 -1.12
N LYS A 186 4.93 6.37 -2.07
CA LYS A 186 4.45 7.56 -2.81
C LYS A 186 3.35 7.18 -3.79
N ASP A 187 3.47 6.05 -4.46
CA ASP A 187 2.43 5.52 -5.33
C ASP A 187 1.18 5.16 -4.52
N ALA A 188 1.34 4.70 -3.27
CA ALA A 188 0.25 4.54 -2.32
C ALA A 188 -0.28 5.89 -1.75
N GLN A 189 0.54 6.94 -1.73
CA GLN A 189 0.16 8.31 -1.30
C GLN A 189 -0.32 9.22 -2.44
N VAL A 190 -0.27 8.78 -3.70
CA VAL A 190 -1.06 9.46 -4.74
C VAL A 190 -2.50 9.38 -4.27
N ASP A 191 -3.05 10.53 -3.88
CA ASP A 191 -4.40 10.64 -3.33
C ASP A 191 -5.33 9.94 -4.33
N TYR A 192 -5.90 8.80 -3.92
CA TYR A 192 -6.80 8.02 -4.78
C TYR A 192 -7.90 8.90 -5.37
N ARG A 193 -8.26 9.99 -4.68
CA ARG A 193 -9.20 11.02 -5.08
C ARG A 193 -8.71 11.75 -6.31
N GLU A 194 -7.44 12.19 -6.32
CA GLU A 194 -6.86 12.87 -7.47
C GLU A 194 -6.75 11.93 -8.68
N LYS A 195 -6.36 10.67 -8.45
CA LYS A 195 -6.36 9.64 -9.51
C LYS A 195 -7.76 9.36 -10.04
N MET A 196 -8.75 9.18 -9.16
CA MET A 196 -10.15 9.02 -9.57
C MET A 196 -10.64 10.23 -10.35
N ARG A 197 -10.36 11.45 -9.87
CA ARG A 197 -10.75 12.70 -10.56
C ARG A 197 -10.12 12.78 -11.95
N ARG A 198 -8.83 12.51 -12.07
CA ARG A 198 -8.15 12.47 -13.40
C ARG A 198 -8.71 11.37 -14.29
N PHE A 199 -8.98 10.20 -13.72
CA PHE A 199 -9.56 9.08 -14.46
C PHE A 199 -10.93 9.44 -15.01
N PHE A 200 -11.83 9.98 -14.18
CA PHE A 200 -13.18 10.37 -14.59
C PHE A 200 -13.21 11.65 -15.46
N ALA A 201 -12.28 12.58 -15.26
CA ALA A 201 -12.17 13.74 -16.14
C ALA A 201 -11.73 13.35 -17.57
N GLY A 202 -11.02 12.21 -17.70
CA GLY A 202 -10.52 11.66 -18.95
C GLY A 202 -9.46 12.53 -19.61
N ASP A 203 -8.49 11.94 -20.29
CA ASP A 203 -7.69 12.59 -21.35
C ASP A 203 -8.51 12.61 -22.66
N GLN A 204 -9.77 13.02 -22.60
CA GLN A 204 -10.54 13.17 -23.82
C GLN A 204 -10.02 14.43 -24.51
N PRO A 205 -9.39 14.33 -25.69
CA PRO A 205 -9.09 15.50 -26.47
C PRO A 205 -10.43 16.18 -26.78
N ASP A 206 -10.54 17.44 -26.37
CA ASP A 206 -11.66 18.28 -26.71
C ASP A 206 -11.92 18.17 -28.22
N ASP A 207 -13.04 17.61 -28.59
CA ASP A 207 -13.38 17.46 -30.02
C ASP A 207 -13.83 18.80 -30.52
N TYR A 208 -13.18 19.28 -31.57
CA TYR A 208 -13.49 20.58 -32.16
C TYR A 208 -14.74 20.42 -33.02
N THR A 209 -15.82 21.15 -32.67
CA THR A 209 -17.05 21.12 -33.46
C THR A 209 -17.26 22.46 -34.17
N PHE A 210 -17.62 22.38 -35.45
CA PHE A 210 -18.06 23.53 -36.23
C PHE A 210 -19.58 23.76 -36.15
N ARG A 211 -20.33 22.89 -35.42
CA ARG A 211 -21.78 23.05 -35.26
C ARG A 211 -22.19 24.26 -34.45
N LYS A 212 -21.33 24.69 -33.54
CA LYS A 212 -21.50 25.93 -32.76
C LYS A 212 -20.17 26.67 -32.79
N PRO A 213 -19.91 27.54 -33.81
CA PRO A 213 -18.66 28.27 -33.88
C PRO A 213 -18.49 29.25 -32.71
N GLU A 214 -17.27 29.49 -32.28
CA GLU A 214 -16.96 30.36 -31.16
C GLU A 214 -17.41 31.80 -31.45
N ARG A 215 -18.44 32.28 -30.75
CA ARG A 215 -19.08 33.58 -30.99
C ARG A 215 -18.13 34.78 -30.86
N LYS A 216 -17.14 34.68 -29.96
CA LYS A 216 -16.16 35.78 -29.75
C LYS A 216 -15.28 36.02 -30.99
N MET A 217 -14.78 34.98 -31.63
CA MET A 217 -13.95 35.07 -32.83
C MET A 217 -14.77 35.53 -34.05
N TYR A 218 -15.99 35.02 -34.19
CA TYR A 218 -16.90 35.43 -35.26
C TYR A 218 -17.27 36.93 -35.21
N HIS A 219 -17.53 37.47 -34.00
CA HIS A 219 -17.88 38.88 -33.86
C HIS A 219 -16.69 39.85 -34.06
N HIS A 220 -15.48 39.46 -33.65
CA HIS A 220 -14.32 40.36 -33.73
C HIS A 220 -13.54 40.27 -35.06
N GLN A 221 -13.45 39.09 -35.64
CA GLN A 221 -12.57 38.86 -36.80
C GLN A 221 -13.26 38.21 -37.99
N ARG A 222 -14.57 37.88 -37.89
CA ARG A 222 -15.36 37.13 -38.88
C ARG A 222 -14.72 35.79 -39.26
N ILE A 223 -13.93 35.21 -38.38
CA ILE A 223 -13.31 33.90 -38.53
C ILE A 223 -14.25 32.85 -37.90
N ILE A 224 -14.63 31.84 -38.68
CA ILE A 224 -15.35 30.69 -38.18
C ILE A 224 -14.30 29.75 -37.53
N SER A 225 -14.16 29.84 -36.18
CA SER A 225 -13.32 28.99 -35.42
C SER A 225 -14.16 27.86 -34.80
N PRO A 226 -13.67 26.62 -34.78
CA PRO A 226 -14.41 25.54 -34.08
C PRO A 226 -14.50 25.88 -32.59
N SER A 227 -15.63 25.59 -31.98
CA SER A 227 -15.71 25.57 -30.53
C SER A 227 -15.32 24.18 -29.99
N VAL A 228 -14.85 24.14 -28.78
CA VAL A 228 -14.63 22.91 -28.05
C VAL A 228 -15.99 22.34 -27.66
N ASP A 229 -16.34 21.15 -28.15
CA ASP A 229 -17.51 20.45 -27.74
C ASP A 229 -17.08 19.55 -26.56
N HIS A 230 -17.36 19.99 -25.34
CA HIS A 230 -17.22 19.14 -24.18
C HIS A 230 -18.31 18.06 -24.27
N LYS A 231 -17.99 16.94 -24.89
CA LYS A 231 -18.79 15.73 -24.69
C LYS A 231 -18.71 15.44 -23.19
N GLY A 232 -19.81 15.63 -22.49
CA GLY A 232 -19.87 15.31 -21.06
C GLY A 232 -19.23 13.94 -20.79
N ALA A 233 -18.75 13.73 -19.58
CA ALA A 233 -17.88 12.58 -19.18
C ALA A 233 -18.49 11.19 -19.38
N GLY A 234 -19.32 10.97 -20.35
CA GLY A 234 -19.84 9.66 -20.75
C GLY A 234 -20.66 8.93 -19.67
N HIS A 235 -20.71 7.61 -19.80
CA HIS A 235 -21.42 6.71 -18.88
C HIS A 235 -20.41 6.00 -17.97
N TRP A 236 -20.53 6.20 -16.67
CA TRP A 236 -19.67 5.58 -15.67
C TRP A 236 -20.30 4.29 -15.14
N VAL A 237 -19.51 3.25 -15.04
CA VAL A 237 -19.88 2.02 -14.34
C VAL A 237 -19.00 1.88 -13.09
N ILE A 238 -19.61 1.64 -11.95
CA ILE A 238 -18.91 1.53 -10.66
C ILE A 238 -19.23 0.16 -10.08
N GLY A 239 -18.24 -0.73 -10.05
CA GLY A 239 -18.31 -1.99 -9.32
C GLY A 239 -18.00 -1.75 -7.84
N VAL A 240 -18.81 -2.30 -6.96
CA VAL A 240 -18.61 -2.21 -5.51
C VAL A 240 -18.64 -3.61 -4.93
N ASP A 241 -17.50 -3.99 -4.34
CA ASP A 241 -17.40 -5.19 -3.55
C ASP A 241 -18.15 -5.01 -2.23
N THR A 242 -19.11 -5.89 -1.98
CA THR A 242 -19.91 -5.91 -0.74
C THR A 242 -19.51 -7.04 0.20
N SER A 243 -18.33 -7.64 0.00
CA SER A 243 -17.78 -8.65 0.90
C SER A 243 -17.46 -8.08 2.28
N GLY A 244 -17.30 -8.96 3.28
CA GLY A 244 -17.07 -8.54 4.65
C GLY A 244 -15.73 -7.87 4.92
N SER A 245 -14.81 -7.91 3.96
CA SER A 245 -13.45 -7.34 4.02
C SER A 245 -13.41 -5.85 3.68
N VAL A 246 -14.39 -5.34 2.91
CA VAL A 246 -14.52 -3.90 2.64
C VAL A 246 -15.33 -3.25 3.76
N SER A 247 -14.73 -2.30 4.48
CA SER A 247 -15.37 -1.64 5.61
C SER A 247 -16.44 -0.63 5.18
N ASP A 248 -17.44 -0.44 6.04
CA ASP A 248 -18.48 0.59 5.81
C ASP A 248 -17.91 2.01 5.69
N LYS A 249 -16.79 2.30 6.37
CA LYS A 249 -16.10 3.59 6.28
C LYS A 249 -15.48 3.77 4.89
N GLU A 250 -14.78 2.77 4.37
CA GLU A 250 -14.16 2.79 3.03
C GLU A 250 -15.20 2.99 1.94
N LEU A 251 -16.29 2.25 2.00
CA LEU A 251 -17.40 2.39 1.06
C LEU A 251 -18.03 3.78 1.12
N THR A 252 -18.26 4.32 2.31
CA THR A 252 -18.83 5.66 2.48
C THR A 252 -17.91 6.74 1.92
N HIS A 253 -16.62 6.64 2.19
CA HIS A 253 -15.63 7.57 1.65
C HIS A 253 -15.55 7.48 0.12
N PHE A 254 -15.48 6.27 -0.44
CA PHE A 254 -15.44 6.04 -1.87
C PHE A 254 -16.65 6.64 -2.59
N LEU A 255 -17.87 6.34 -2.13
CA LEU A 255 -19.09 6.87 -2.73
C LEU A 255 -19.22 8.39 -2.54
N GLY A 256 -18.74 8.93 -1.42
CA GLY A 256 -18.64 10.38 -1.21
C GLY A 256 -17.75 11.06 -2.24
N GLU A 257 -16.60 10.45 -2.60
CA GLU A 257 -15.72 10.96 -3.66
C GLU A 257 -16.34 10.81 -5.04
N VAL A 258 -16.99 9.68 -5.33
CA VAL A 258 -17.75 9.50 -6.57
C VAL A 258 -18.78 10.63 -6.73
N ASN A 259 -19.54 10.94 -5.67
CA ASN A 259 -20.54 12.00 -5.70
C ASN A 259 -19.90 13.39 -5.89
N ALA A 260 -18.78 13.68 -5.23
CA ALA A 260 -18.06 14.94 -5.40
C ALA A 260 -17.54 15.10 -6.84
N ILE A 261 -16.94 14.05 -7.40
CA ILE A 261 -16.43 14.06 -8.77
C ILE A 261 -17.57 14.14 -9.79
N SER A 262 -18.69 13.42 -9.57
CA SER A 262 -19.85 13.47 -10.46
C SER A 262 -20.48 14.85 -10.52
N THR A 263 -20.50 15.58 -9.41
CA THR A 263 -20.97 16.97 -9.37
C THR A 263 -20.08 17.91 -10.18
N GLU A 264 -18.75 17.67 -10.19
CA GLU A 264 -17.78 18.47 -10.93
C GLU A 264 -17.79 18.14 -12.43
N VAL A 265 -17.77 16.85 -12.78
CA VAL A 265 -17.55 16.33 -14.13
C VAL A 265 -18.84 16.15 -14.92
N GLN A 266 -19.97 15.99 -14.22
CA GLN A 266 -21.33 15.81 -14.77
C GLN A 266 -21.43 14.71 -15.84
N PRO A 267 -21.24 13.43 -15.47
CA PRO A 267 -21.42 12.31 -16.38
C PRO A 267 -22.87 12.23 -16.89
N GLN A 268 -23.08 11.56 -18.02
CA GLN A 268 -24.43 11.34 -18.57
C GLN A 268 -25.24 10.40 -17.69
N SER A 269 -24.60 9.33 -17.19
CA SER A 269 -25.19 8.46 -16.17
C SER A 269 -24.10 7.78 -15.34
N ILE A 270 -24.49 7.31 -14.16
CA ILE A 270 -23.66 6.49 -13.27
C ILE A 270 -24.45 5.23 -12.94
N THR A 271 -23.88 4.07 -13.26
CA THR A 271 -24.44 2.77 -12.84
C THR A 271 -23.55 2.15 -11.79
N ILE A 272 -24.09 1.94 -10.58
CA ILE A 272 -23.38 1.30 -9.47
C ILE A 272 -23.89 -0.13 -9.33
N ILE A 273 -22.97 -1.09 -9.41
CA ILE A 273 -23.25 -2.53 -9.34
C ILE A 273 -22.63 -3.09 -8.07
N TYR A 274 -23.45 -3.46 -7.12
CA TYR A 274 -23.05 -4.08 -5.85
C TYR A 274 -22.94 -5.58 -6.01
N CYS A 275 -21.76 -6.13 -5.82
CA CYS A 275 -21.44 -7.53 -6.03
C CYS A 275 -20.72 -8.15 -4.83
N SER A 276 -21.05 -9.40 -4.52
CA SER A 276 -20.28 -10.29 -3.66
C SER A 276 -19.94 -11.55 -4.47
N MET A 277 -20.53 -12.69 -4.21
CA MET A 277 -20.48 -13.87 -5.11
C MET A 277 -21.41 -13.74 -6.32
N LYS A 278 -22.33 -12.82 -6.30
CA LYS A 278 -23.29 -12.47 -7.34
C LYS A 278 -23.67 -11.00 -7.25
N ILE A 279 -24.28 -10.46 -8.26
CA ILE A 279 -24.86 -9.12 -8.22
C ILE A 279 -26.01 -9.10 -7.22
N ASN A 280 -25.92 -8.23 -6.25
CA ASN A 280 -26.88 -8.09 -5.18
C ASN A 280 -27.86 -6.94 -5.42
N HIS A 281 -27.36 -5.84 -6.01
CA HIS A 281 -28.17 -4.65 -6.31
C HIS A 281 -27.50 -3.83 -7.42
N ILE A 282 -28.31 -3.05 -8.12
CA ILE A 282 -27.86 -2.12 -9.15
C ILE A 282 -28.65 -0.82 -8.98
N ASP A 283 -27.91 0.28 -8.87
CA ASP A 283 -28.47 1.63 -8.89
C ASP A 283 -28.02 2.36 -10.16
N THR A 284 -28.93 3.12 -10.76
CA THR A 284 -28.60 3.98 -11.90
C THR A 284 -29.02 5.40 -11.60
N PHE A 285 -28.09 6.33 -11.80
CA PHE A 285 -28.24 7.77 -11.58
C PHE A 285 -28.07 8.48 -12.91
N GLU A 286 -28.98 9.41 -13.21
CA GLU A 286 -28.90 10.27 -14.38
C GLU A 286 -28.06 11.53 -14.07
N GLN A 287 -27.75 12.31 -15.10
CA GLN A 287 -26.97 13.55 -14.95
C GLN A 287 -27.61 14.51 -13.96
N GLY A 288 -26.89 14.85 -12.91
CA GLY A 288 -27.32 15.78 -11.86
C GLY A 288 -27.99 15.11 -10.66
N ASP A 289 -28.19 13.80 -10.67
CA ASP A 289 -28.67 13.07 -9.50
C ASP A 289 -27.57 12.99 -8.44
N GLU A 290 -27.97 13.01 -7.17
CA GLU A 290 -27.07 12.78 -6.05
C GLU A 290 -26.86 11.26 -5.87
N VAL A 291 -25.59 10.83 -5.88
CA VAL A 291 -25.25 9.44 -5.67
C VAL A 291 -25.46 9.09 -4.19
N THR A 292 -26.47 8.26 -3.94
CA THR A 292 -26.81 7.80 -2.59
C THR A 292 -26.35 6.38 -2.37
N ARG A 293 -25.99 6.04 -1.12
CA ARG A 293 -25.52 4.71 -0.75
C ARG A 293 -26.71 3.74 -0.62
N PHE A 294 -26.62 2.59 -1.29
CA PHE A 294 -27.45 1.44 -0.97
C PHE A 294 -26.89 0.68 0.24
N ASN A 295 -27.70 0.52 1.28
CA ASN A 295 -27.32 -0.22 2.49
C ASN A 295 -27.57 -1.72 2.29
N TYR A 296 -26.57 -2.42 1.73
CA TYR A 296 -26.61 -3.87 1.61
C TYR A 296 -25.50 -4.50 2.48
N LYS A 297 -25.86 -5.53 3.24
CA LYS A 297 -24.91 -6.33 4.04
C LYS A 297 -25.00 -7.77 3.58
N ASP A 298 -24.21 -8.14 2.60
CA ASP A 298 -23.87 -9.52 2.33
C ASP A 298 -22.44 -9.77 2.82
N ARG A 299 -22.25 -10.87 3.54
CA ARG A 299 -20.93 -11.27 4.05
C ARG A 299 -20.43 -12.52 3.34
N GLY A 300 -20.73 -12.65 2.05
CA GLY A 300 -20.26 -13.74 1.20
C GLY A 300 -18.79 -13.59 0.79
N GLY A 301 -18.28 -14.57 0.05
CA GLY A 301 -17.01 -14.45 -0.66
C GLY A 301 -17.09 -13.42 -1.79
N THR A 302 -15.95 -13.11 -2.42
CA THR A 302 -15.84 -12.08 -3.46
C THR A 302 -15.58 -12.70 -4.82
N LEU A 303 -16.39 -12.33 -5.81
CA LEU A 303 -16.15 -12.54 -7.24
C LEU A 303 -16.32 -11.20 -7.95
N VAL A 304 -15.41 -10.86 -8.86
CA VAL A 304 -15.50 -9.62 -9.64
C VAL A 304 -16.10 -9.85 -11.03
N MET A 305 -15.93 -11.03 -11.61
CA MET A 305 -16.43 -11.36 -12.95
C MET A 305 -17.92 -11.08 -13.15
N PRO A 306 -18.83 -11.35 -12.19
CA PRO A 306 -20.25 -11.09 -12.41
C PRO A 306 -20.57 -9.65 -12.83
N VAL A 307 -19.79 -8.67 -12.40
CA VAL A 307 -19.98 -7.26 -12.81
C VAL A 307 -19.59 -7.05 -14.26
N PHE A 308 -18.47 -7.63 -14.71
CA PHE A 308 -18.02 -7.55 -16.10
C PHE A 308 -18.96 -8.30 -17.04
N ASP A 309 -19.36 -9.52 -16.66
CA ASP A 309 -20.33 -10.31 -17.41
C ASP A 309 -21.66 -9.55 -17.57
N TYR A 310 -22.12 -8.85 -16.51
CA TYR A 310 -23.35 -8.05 -16.59
C TYR A 310 -23.23 -6.89 -17.57
N VAL A 311 -22.09 -6.19 -17.60
CA VAL A 311 -21.84 -5.08 -18.55
C VAL A 311 -21.88 -5.60 -19.98
N ASP A 312 -21.25 -6.75 -20.25
CA ASP A 312 -21.17 -7.35 -21.57
C ASP A 312 -22.52 -7.94 -22.02
N GLU A 313 -23.19 -8.74 -21.18
CA GLU A 313 -24.46 -9.40 -21.49
C GLU A 313 -25.61 -8.41 -21.73
N ASN A 314 -25.63 -7.30 -20.99
CA ASN A 314 -26.65 -6.27 -21.15
C ASN A 314 -26.26 -5.17 -22.14
N ASN A 315 -25.11 -5.27 -22.80
CA ASN A 315 -24.54 -4.23 -23.66
C ASN A 315 -24.58 -2.84 -22.98
N LEU A 316 -24.26 -2.79 -21.69
CA LEU A 316 -24.30 -1.57 -20.94
C LEU A 316 -23.24 -0.61 -21.46
N GLN A 317 -23.64 0.61 -21.80
CA GLN A 317 -22.67 1.61 -22.21
C GLN A 317 -21.74 1.92 -21.04
N CYS A 318 -20.44 1.69 -21.24
CA CYS A 318 -19.40 1.88 -20.24
C CYS A 318 -18.25 2.64 -20.89
N ASP A 319 -18.16 3.95 -20.64
CA ASP A 319 -17.07 4.77 -21.15
C ASP A 319 -15.88 4.72 -20.18
N GLN A 320 -16.14 4.49 -18.89
CA GLN A 320 -15.14 4.33 -17.84
C GLN A 320 -15.67 3.45 -16.72
N MET A 321 -14.84 2.55 -16.19
CA MET A 321 -15.19 1.70 -15.05
C MET A 321 -14.24 1.92 -13.87
N VAL A 322 -14.81 2.06 -12.68
CA VAL A 322 -14.06 2.04 -11.41
C VAL A 322 -14.58 0.89 -10.56
N TYR A 323 -13.70 0.12 -9.96
CA TYR A 323 -14.07 -1.02 -9.11
C TYR A 323 -13.43 -0.89 -7.72
N LEU A 324 -14.25 -0.82 -6.67
CA LEU A 324 -13.81 -0.87 -5.27
C LEU A 324 -13.79 -2.31 -4.78
N THR A 325 -12.64 -2.80 -4.34
CA THR A 325 -12.45 -4.15 -3.77
C THR A 325 -11.14 -4.21 -2.98
N ASP A 326 -10.97 -5.19 -2.10
CA ASP A 326 -9.69 -5.46 -1.43
C ASP A 326 -8.66 -6.17 -2.33
N LEU A 327 -9.08 -6.58 -3.55
CA LEU A 327 -8.29 -7.36 -4.50
C LEU A 327 -7.90 -8.78 -4.01
N GLU A 328 -8.52 -9.29 -2.94
CA GLU A 328 -8.36 -10.69 -2.50
C GLU A 328 -9.26 -11.64 -3.32
N VAL A 329 -9.15 -11.55 -4.65
CA VAL A 329 -9.96 -12.30 -5.62
C VAL A 329 -9.07 -13.00 -6.65
N PHE A 330 -9.61 -14.05 -7.29
CA PHE A 330 -8.88 -14.86 -8.29
C PHE A 330 -9.49 -14.82 -9.69
N ASP A 331 -10.66 -14.21 -9.85
CA ASP A 331 -11.49 -14.23 -11.06
C ASP A 331 -11.42 -12.94 -11.88
N PHE A 332 -10.22 -12.38 -12.03
CA PHE A 332 -10.04 -11.15 -12.83
C PHE A 332 -10.38 -11.33 -14.30
N PRO A 333 -10.98 -10.30 -14.96
CA PRO A 333 -11.20 -10.32 -16.39
C PRO A 333 -9.87 -10.38 -17.14
N LYS A 334 -9.85 -11.08 -18.27
CA LYS A 334 -8.64 -11.22 -19.11
C LYS A 334 -8.44 -10.01 -20.03
N ARG A 335 -9.52 -9.35 -20.38
CA ARG A 335 -9.55 -8.18 -21.26
C ARG A 335 -10.82 -7.38 -21.01
N VAL A 336 -10.73 -6.07 -21.11
CA VAL A 336 -11.87 -5.13 -21.18
C VAL A 336 -11.59 -4.11 -22.28
N ASP A 337 -12.65 -3.60 -22.91
CA ASP A 337 -12.54 -2.66 -24.03
C ASP A 337 -12.79 -1.19 -23.61
N TYR A 338 -12.79 -0.93 -22.32
CA TYR A 338 -12.94 0.40 -21.69
C TYR A 338 -11.86 0.64 -20.63
N PRO A 339 -11.53 1.89 -20.32
CA PRO A 339 -10.64 2.24 -19.22
C PRO A 339 -11.14 1.68 -17.88
N LEU A 340 -10.25 1.03 -17.13
CA LEU A 340 -10.56 0.38 -15.85
C LEU A 340 -9.61 0.85 -14.76
N LEU A 341 -10.18 1.35 -13.65
CA LEU A 341 -9.46 1.74 -12.44
C LEU A 341 -9.94 0.89 -11.26
N TRP A 342 -9.03 0.18 -10.63
CA TRP A 342 -9.26 -0.52 -9.38
C TRP A 342 -8.94 0.39 -8.21
N VAL A 343 -9.88 0.54 -7.29
CA VAL A 343 -9.67 1.22 -6.00
C VAL A 343 -9.58 0.14 -4.93
N SER A 344 -8.36 -0.10 -4.46
CA SER A 344 -8.08 -1.19 -3.51
C SER A 344 -8.15 -0.71 -2.07
N SER A 345 -8.94 -1.41 -1.24
CA SER A 345 -8.90 -1.31 0.22
C SER A 345 -7.92 -2.31 0.87
N GLY A 346 -7.36 -3.21 0.06
CA GLY A 346 -6.44 -4.24 0.51
C GLY A 346 -5.04 -3.75 0.87
N GLY A 347 -4.22 -4.67 1.38
CA GLY A 347 -2.84 -4.43 1.81
C GLY A 347 -1.90 -3.97 0.68
N PRO A 348 -0.71 -3.45 1.03
CA PRO A 348 0.30 -3.07 0.04
C PRO A 348 0.74 -4.28 -0.78
N GLY A 349 0.87 -4.10 -2.11
CA GLY A 349 1.31 -5.15 -3.04
C GLY A 349 0.19 -5.88 -3.76
N HIS A 350 -1.07 -5.62 -3.45
CA HIS A 350 -2.20 -6.13 -4.24
C HIS A 350 -2.44 -5.21 -5.44
N ALA A 351 -2.17 -5.71 -6.63
CA ALA A 351 -2.47 -5.04 -7.89
C ALA A 351 -3.24 -5.99 -8.80
N ALA A 352 -4.22 -5.45 -9.50
CA ALA A 352 -4.97 -6.24 -10.48
C ALA A 352 -4.11 -6.51 -11.73
N PRO A 353 -4.33 -7.64 -12.43
CA PRO A 353 -3.54 -8.02 -13.60
C PRO A 353 -3.79 -7.13 -14.83
N ILE A 354 -4.91 -6.42 -14.87
CA ILE A 354 -5.29 -5.48 -15.94
C ILE A 354 -5.90 -4.21 -15.34
N GLY A 355 -5.82 -3.09 -16.07
CA GLY A 355 -6.25 -1.77 -15.60
C GLY A 355 -5.25 -1.11 -14.68
N GLU A 356 -5.57 0.10 -14.24
CA GLU A 356 -4.78 0.80 -13.22
C GLU A 356 -5.26 0.44 -11.82
N THR A 357 -4.37 0.40 -10.85
CA THR A 357 -4.73 0.19 -9.44
C THR A 357 -4.31 1.39 -8.60
N VAL A 358 -5.20 1.84 -7.73
CA VAL A 358 -4.94 2.85 -6.72
C VAL A 358 -5.43 2.37 -5.37
N ARG A 359 -4.71 2.67 -4.31
CA ARG A 359 -5.10 2.28 -2.95
C ARG A 359 -5.89 3.38 -2.27
N ILE A 360 -7.02 3.03 -1.67
CA ILE A 360 -7.76 3.92 -0.77
C ILE A 360 -7.06 3.94 0.60
N ILE A 361 -6.69 5.13 1.07
CA ILE A 361 -6.13 5.35 2.40
C ILE A 361 -7.03 6.36 3.09
N ILE A 362 -7.79 5.89 4.07
CA ILE A 362 -8.62 6.76 4.89
C ILE A 362 -7.75 7.28 6.02
N LYS A 363 -7.50 8.60 6.02
CA LYS A 363 -6.88 9.28 7.17
C LYS A 363 -8.01 9.60 8.13
N ASP A 364 -7.97 9.01 9.33
CA ASP A 364 -8.85 9.39 10.45
C ASP A 364 -8.60 10.83 10.91
#